data_846f23cb5307d9161107be0bc3476d74
#
_entry.id   846f23cb5307d9161107be0bc3476d74
#
_cell.length_a   1.000
_cell.length_b   1.000
_cell.length_c   1.000
_cell.angle_alpha   90.00
_cell.angle_beta   90.00
_cell.angle_gamma   90.00
#
_symmetry.space_group_name_H-M   'P 1'
#
loop_
_entity.id
_entity.type
_entity.pdbx_description
1 polymer ?
#
loop_
_entity_poly.entity_id
_entity_poly.type
_entity_poly.pdbx_seq_one_letter_code
_entity_poly.pdbx_strand_id
1 'polypeptide(L)'
;MTPTADHAPNVPLEYRGAREAAGPLLVVGGVEGIGFDALATVRLASGEVRRGLVLEVHRDLAVIQVLEGTAGIDPDTVSVAFDAHPLQIPVGEGWLGRVWNGMGEPLDGGPPMLGATTRAVAGSPLNPTGRAVPIDPILTGISVIDALTTLVRGQKLPVFSSAGLPHFELAAQIAVQANIAGEQFKVVVVAMGLTHADAATMRDALEPRAAAGELALFLDTADDPVVQRILAPRVALTVAEYLGFDLGHHVLVVLADMTSYCEAVREVSAARGEVPGRRAYPGYLYSDLASLYERCGRIRGRAGSVTQVPVLTMPANDITHPVPDLTGYITEGQIVLSPEMHGSGLYPPVDVLASLSRLMRKGVGEGLTRSDHPGIASQLVAALSHARQVRDLAELIGAGALTETDQRYLSFADAFNSVLVSQGTGESRSLEDTLDRAWQVVSELPRSELTMLSAADVTAHYRGDETKADDRPADEPPERADVPATWVAPDTGGQERRG
;
A
#
# COMPACT_ATOMS: atom_id res chain seq x y z
N MET A 1 -52.98 -19.94 0.88
CA MET A 1 -53.13 -18.82 1.83
C MET A 1 -51.99 -18.89 2.80
N THR A 2 -50.95 -18.16 2.54
CA THR A 2 -49.79 -17.97 3.43
C THR A 2 -50.17 -16.87 4.41
N PRO A 3 -49.95 -17.00 5.71
CA PRO A 3 -50.24 -15.94 6.66
C PRO A 3 -49.24 -14.80 6.45
N THR A 4 -49.77 -13.61 6.21
CA THR A 4 -49.06 -12.34 6.30
C THR A 4 -48.58 -12.17 7.73
N ALA A 5 -47.26 -12.16 7.94
CA ALA A 5 -46.68 -11.77 9.23
C ALA A 5 -47.05 -10.31 9.51
N ASP A 6 -47.88 -10.11 10.51
CA ASP A 6 -48.19 -8.81 11.11
C ASP A 6 -46.83 -8.19 11.58
N HIS A 7 -46.43 -7.12 10.96
CA HIS A 7 -45.33 -6.28 11.45
C HIS A 7 -45.88 -5.47 12.65
N ALA A 8 -45.87 -6.05 13.82
CA ALA A 8 -45.91 -5.27 15.05
C ALA A 8 -44.71 -4.30 15.06
N PRO A 9 -44.83 -3.04 15.49
CA PRO A 9 -43.72 -2.15 15.63
C PRO A 9 -42.72 -2.79 16.59
N ASN A 10 -41.49 -3.06 16.08
CA ASN A 10 -40.44 -3.65 16.84
C ASN A 10 -39.93 -2.60 17.86
N VAL A 11 -40.58 -2.55 19.02
CA VAL A 11 -40.09 -1.77 20.15
C VAL A 11 -38.86 -2.53 20.65
N PRO A 12 -37.65 -1.96 20.60
CA PRO A 12 -36.47 -2.63 21.09
C PRO A 12 -36.66 -3.06 22.54
N LEU A 13 -36.46 -4.33 22.84
CA LEU A 13 -36.47 -4.83 24.22
C LEU A 13 -35.30 -4.17 24.97
N GLU A 14 -35.61 -3.44 26.04
CA GLU A 14 -34.63 -2.80 26.89
C GLU A 14 -34.29 -3.72 28.07
N TYR A 15 -33.02 -4.10 28.17
CA TYR A 15 -32.46 -4.92 29.25
C TYR A 15 -31.82 -4.01 30.28
N ARG A 16 -32.15 -4.18 31.56
CA ARG A 16 -31.64 -3.37 32.66
C ARG A 16 -30.56 -4.12 33.42
N GLY A 17 -29.45 -3.43 33.67
CA GLY A 17 -28.28 -3.99 34.32
C GLY A 17 -27.41 -4.83 33.37
N ALA A 18 -26.14 -4.86 33.66
CA ALA A 18 -25.16 -5.72 33.03
C ALA A 18 -24.54 -6.64 34.08
N ARG A 19 -24.04 -7.79 33.68
CA ARG A 19 -23.33 -8.70 34.60
C ARG A 19 -21.94 -8.23 34.89
N GLU A 20 -21.28 -7.61 33.90
CA GLU A 20 -19.89 -7.19 33.99
C GLU A 20 -19.59 -6.11 32.96
N ALA A 21 -18.66 -5.20 33.30
CA ALA A 21 -18.02 -4.27 32.39
C ALA A 21 -16.50 -4.42 32.55
N ALA A 22 -15.82 -4.88 31.49
CA ALA A 22 -14.38 -5.15 31.49
C ALA A 22 -13.71 -4.62 30.21
N GLY A 23 -12.77 -3.68 30.37
CA GLY A 23 -12.15 -3.03 29.23
C GLY A 23 -13.21 -2.41 28.30
N PRO A 24 -13.19 -2.65 26.99
CA PRO A 24 -14.20 -2.13 26.08
C PRO A 24 -15.51 -2.94 26.04
N LEU A 25 -15.64 -3.96 26.89
CA LEU A 25 -16.72 -4.95 26.83
C LEU A 25 -17.76 -4.76 27.93
N LEU A 26 -19.03 -5.00 27.57
CA LEU A 26 -20.17 -5.05 28.47
C LEU A 26 -20.89 -6.38 28.28
N VAL A 27 -21.11 -7.13 29.37
CA VAL A 27 -21.80 -8.42 29.36
C VAL A 27 -23.24 -8.24 29.88
N VAL A 28 -24.22 -8.48 29.02
CA VAL A 28 -25.65 -8.36 29.35
C VAL A 28 -26.27 -9.74 29.44
N GLY A 29 -27.04 -9.99 30.51
CA GLY A 29 -27.72 -11.26 30.75
C GLY A 29 -29.21 -11.21 30.49
N GLY A 30 -29.81 -12.40 30.36
CA GLY A 30 -31.25 -12.52 30.14
C GLY A 30 -31.71 -12.12 28.72
N VAL A 31 -30.78 -12.12 27.75
CA VAL A 31 -31.06 -11.72 26.37
C VAL A 31 -31.67 -12.87 25.57
N GLU A 32 -32.65 -12.57 24.73
CA GLU A 32 -33.26 -13.52 23.81
C GLU A 32 -33.38 -12.95 22.40
N GLY A 33 -33.13 -13.78 21.39
CA GLY A 33 -33.36 -13.42 19.99
C GLY A 33 -32.37 -12.40 19.42
N ILE A 34 -31.22 -12.19 20.10
CA ILE A 34 -30.19 -11.25 19.65
C ILE A 34 -29.25 -11.97 18.66
N GLY A 35 -28.93 -11.31 17.56
CA GLY A 35 -27.99 -11.80 16.56
C GLY A 35 -26.58 -11.31 16.79
N PHE A 36 -25.59 -12.04 16.23
CA PHE A 36 -24.22 -11.59 16.09
C PHE A 36 -24.16 -10.32 15.20
N ASP A 37 -23.25 -9.41 15.49
CA ASP A 37 -23.12 -8.10 14.82
C ASP A 37 -24.35 -7.17 14.96
N ALA A 38 -25.31 -7.48 15.84
CA ALA A 38 -26.41 -6.59 16.14
C ALA A 38 -25.91 -5.30 16.82
N LEU A 39 -26.48 -4.16 16.45
CA LEU A 39 -26.21 -2.89 17.12
C LEU A 39 -26.92 -2.88 18.49
N ALA A 40 -26.23 -2.36 19.50
CA ALA A 40 -26.77 -2.14 20.84
C ALA A 40 -26.72 -0.65 21.19
N THR A 41 -27.78 -0.15 21.79
CA THR A 41 -27.83 1.18 22.39
C THR A 41 -27.65 1.04 23.90
N VAL A 42 -26.56 1.53 24.43
CA VAL A 42 -26.17 1.49 25.85
C VAL A 42 -26.49 2.84 26.47
N ARG A 43 -27.43 2.90 27.41
CA ARG A 43 -27.85 4.11 28.10
C ARG A 43 -27.35 4.10 29.55
N LEU A 44 -26.53 5.08 29.90
CA LEU A 44 -26.03 5.29 31.26
C LEU A 44 -27.08 5.96 32.16
N ALA A 45 -26.92 5.81 33.46
CA ALA A 45 -27.77 6.51 34.46
C ALA A 45 -27.73 8.05 34.32
N SER A 46 -26.65 8.61 33.79
CA SER A 46 -26.53 10.04 33.48
C SER A 46 -27.43 10.51 32.34
N GLY A 47 -28.03 9.59 31.57
CA GLY A 47 -28.72 9.87 30.34
C GLY A 47 -27.85 9.85 29.08
N GLU A 48 -26.52 9.71 29.23
CA GLU A 48 -25.60 9.52 28.13
C GLU A 48 -25.93 8.23 27.38
N VAL A 49 -25.87 8.29 26.05
CA VAL A 49 -26.13 7.16 25.17
C VAL A 49 -24.85 6.81 24.46
N ARG A 50 -24.44 5.53 24.52
CA ARG A 50 -23.34 4.95 23.78
C ARG A 50 -23.85 3.85 22.85
N ARG A 51 -23.09 3.56 21.82
CA ARG A 51 -23.38 2.47 20.89
C ARG A 51 -22.54 1.25 21.26
N GLY A 52 -23.08 0.09 20.96
CA GLY A 52 -22.38 -1.18 21.12
C GLY A 52 -22.58 -2.11 19.95
N LEU A 53 -21.67 -3.01 19.74
CA LEU A 53 -21.76 -4.08 18.75
C LEU A 53 -21.77 -5.42 19.47
N VAL A 54 -22.70 -6.29 19.16
CA VAL A 54 -22.78 -7.64 19.73
C VAL A 54 -21.68 -8.49 19.11
N LEU A 55 -20.70 -8.86 19.92
CA LEU A 55 -19.56 -9.68 19.48
C LEU A 55 -19.81 -11.18 19.68
N GLU A 56 -20.60 -11.53 20.68
CA GLU A 56 -20.84 -12.92 21.02
C GLU A 56 -22.22 -13.06 21.68
N VAL A 57 -22.89 -14.13 21.35
CA VAL A 57 -24.14 -14.52 22.00
C VAL A 57 -23.96 -15.96 22.50
N HIS A 58 -24.04 -16.15 23.79
CA HIS A 58 -23.95 -17.46 24.41
C HIS A 58 -25.15 -17.71 25.31
N ARG A 59 -26.09 -18.56 24.85
CA ARG A 59 -27.36 -18.84 25.53
C ARG A 59 -28.14 -17.54 25.76
N ASP A 60 -28.20 -17.10 27.04
CA ASP A 60 -28.87 -15.89 27.51
C ASP A 60 -27.93 -14.72 27.78
N LEU A 61 -26.68 -14.78 27.30
CA LEU A 61 -25.66 -13.76 27.47
C LEU A 61 -25.32 -13.14 26.11
N ALA A 62 -25.25 -11.82 26.06
CA ALA A 62 -24.65 -11.08 24.97
C ALA A 62 -23.39 -10.34 25.47
N VAL A 63 -22.28 -10.53 24.78
CA VAL A 63 -21.07 -9.73 24.96
C VAL A 63 -21.09 -8.61 23.94
N ILE A 64 -21.10 -7.38 24.43
CA ILE A 64 -21.23 -6.16 23.63
C ILE A 64 -19.90 -5.41 23.71
N GLN A 65 -19.37 -5.04 22.60
CA GLN A 65 -18.26 -4.09 22.52
C GLN A 65 -18.84 -2.66 22.47
N VAL A 66 -18.55 -1.87 23.49
CA VAL A 66 -19.03 -0.49 23.58
C VAL A 66 -18.11 0.42 22.76
N LEU A 67 -18.66 1.10 21.74
CA LEU A 67 -17.89 1.83 20.73
C LEU A 67 -17.19 3.07 21.31
N GLU A 68 -17.84 3.75 22.23
CA GLU A 68 -17.31 4.95 22.93
C GLU A 68 -16.60 4.59 24.24
N GLY A 69 -16.35 3.29 24.49
CA GLY A 69 -15.71 2.79 25.72
C GLY A 69 -16.67 2.61 26.88
N THR A 70 -16.18 1.98 27.95
CA THR A 70 -16.98 1.60 29.13
C THR A 70 -16.73 2.51 30.36
N ALA A 71 -15.88 3.52 30.24
CA ALA A 71 -15.60 4.43 31.34
C ALA A 71 -16.89 5.05 31.90
N GLY A 72 -17.10 4.97 33.21
CA GLY A 72 -18.28 5.51 33.88
C GLY A 72 -19.58 4.69 33.71
N ILE A 73 -19.54 3.52 33.08
CA ILE A 73 -20.68 2.58 33.08
C ILE A 73 -20.73 1.91 34.45
N ASP A 74 -21.89 2.05 35.09
CA ASP A 74 -22.26 1.30 36.28
C ASP A 74 -23.10 0.09 35.84
N PRO A 75 -22.62 -1.16 36.00
CA PRO A 75 -23.31 -2.34 35.57
C PRO A 75 -24.73 -2.49 36.16
N ASP A 76 -24.95 -2.00 37.37
CA ASP A 76 -26.25 -2.16 38.04
C ASP A 76 -27.33 -1.21 37.52
N THR A 77 -26.93 -0.07 36.92
CA THR A 77 -27.85 1.00 36.52
C THR A 77 -27.94 1.20 35.00
N VAL A 78 -27.03 0.61 34.24
CA VAL A 78 -27.02 0.72 32.77
C VAL A 78 -28.25 0.02 32.16
N SER A 79 -28.79 0.57 31.07
CA SER A 79 -29.77 -0.14 30.26
C SER A 79 -29.26 -0.32 28.83
N VAL A 80 -29.63 -1.45 28.22
CA VAL A 80 -29.19 -1.83 26.87
C VAL A 80 -30.38 -2.25 26.03
N ALA A 81 -30.51 -1.62 24.87
CA ALA A 81 -31.48 -2.01 23.87
C ALA A 81 -30.76 -2.53 22.62
N PHE A 82 -31.26 -3.59 22.00
CA PHE A 82 -30.66 -4.20 20.82
C PHE A 82 -31.52 -3.90 19.58
N ASP A 83 -30.83 -3.53 18.50
CA ASP A 83 -31.46 -3.40 17.19
C ASP A 83 -31.49 -4.74 16.47
N ALA A 84 -32.53 -4.98 15.67
CA ALA A 84 -32.66 -6.20 14.88
C ALA A 84 -31.70 -6.29 13.69
N HIS A 85 -30.96 -5.21 13.42
CA HIS A 85 -30.11 -5.09 12.23
C HIS A 85 -28.64 -4.91 12.61
N PRO A 86 -27.71 -5.42 11.79
CA PRO A 86 -26.28 -5.13 11.94
C PRO A 86 -25.99 -3.64 11.72
N LEU A 87 -24.82 -3.19 12.17
CA LEU A 87 -24.37 -1.82 11.96
C LEU A 87 -24.40 -1.44 10.48
N GLN A 88 -25.13 -0.38 10.16
CA GLN A 88 -25.30 0.17 8.82
C GLN A 88 -24.89 1.63 8.78
N ILE A 89 -24.37 2.07 7.64
CA ILE A 89 -24.08 3.48 7.38
C ILE A 89 -24.83 3.97 6.14
N PRO A 90 -25.23 5.24 6.09
CA PRO A 90 -25.70 5.85 4.85
C PRO A 90 -24.56 5.89 3.83
N VAL A 91 -24.84 5.65 2.55
CA VAL A 91 -23.87 5.69 1.47
C VAL A 91 -24.25 6.75 0.43
N GLY A 92 -23.25 7.35 -0.21
CA GLY A 92 -23.40 8.42 -1.20
C GLY A 92 -22.08 9.16 -1.43
N GLU A 93 -22.07 10.13 -2.34
CA GLU A 93 -20.89 10.95 -2.64
C GLU A 93 -20.58 11.99 -1.52
N GLY A 94 -21.51 12.23 -0.61
CA GLY A 94 -21.32 13.19 0.50
C GLY A 94 -20.23 12.82 1.51
N TRP A 95 -19.61 11.65 1.38
CA TRP A 95 -18.39 11.27 2.11
C TRP A 95 -17.16 11.98 1.58
N LEU A 96 -17.12 12.31 0.29
CA LEU A 96 -15.97 12.92 -0.37
C LEU A 96 -15.80 14.39 0.04
N GLY A 97 -14.57 14.86 0.08
CA GLY A 97 -14.21 16.21 0.48
C GLY A 97 -14.20 16.45 2.00
N ARG A 98 -14.30 15.40 2.82
CA ARG A 98 -14.56 15.52 4.24
C ARG A 98 -13.66 14.61 5.10
N VAL A 99 -13.61 14.94 6.40
CA VAL A 99 -12.86 14.19 7.43
C VAL A 99 -13.84 13.56 8.42
N TRP A 100 -13.70 12.27 8.64
CA TRP A 100 -14.56 11.43 9.46
C TRP A 100 -13.76 10.68 10.52
N ASN A 101 -14.39 10.34 11.65
CA ASN A 101 -13.79 9.40 12.61
C ASN A 101 -13.99 7.93 12.16
N GLY A 102 -13.46 6.99 12.94
CA GLY A 102 -13.58 5.56 12.63
C GLY A 102 -15.01 5.00 12.60
N MET A 103 -15.98 5.73 13.15
CA MET A 103 -17.41 5.37 13.13
C MET A 103 -18.19 6.07 12.03
N GLY A 104 -17.56 6.95 11.26
CA GLY A 104 -18.20 7.73 10.21
C GLY A 104 -18.88 9.00 10.71
N GLU A 105 -18.50 9.53 11.85
CA GLU A 105 -18.95 10.82 12.35
C GLU A 105 -18.01 11.93 11.85
N PRO A 106 -18.55 13.12 11.54
CA PRO A 106 -17.74 14.21 10.99
C PRO A 106 -16.79 14.79 12.03
N LEU A 107 -15.50 14.95 11.66
CA LEU A 107 -14.47 15.64 12.44
C LEU A 107 -14.26 17.07 11.95
N ASP A 108 -14.81 17.45 10.81
CA ASP A 108 -14.67 18.75 10.16
C ASP A 108 -15.72 19.77 10.60
N GLY A 109 -16.55 19.46 11.59
CA GLY A 109 -17.65 20.33 12.06
C GLY A 109 -18.83 20.41 11.11
N GLY A 110 -18.82 19.68 10.02
CA GLY A 110 -19.95 19.58 9.09
C GLY A 110 -21.08 18.69 9.59
N PRO A 111 -22.21 18.60 8.86
CA PRO A 111 -23.33 17.75 9.24
C PRO A 111 -22.96 16.25 9.12
N PRO A 112 -23.65 15.36 9.86
CA PRO A 112 -23.51 13.93 9.65
C PRO A 112 -23.91 13.55 8.21
N MET A 113 -23.33 12.42 7.72
CA MET A 113 -23.69 11.92 6.41
C MET A 113 -25.16 11.53 6.36
N LEU A 114 -25.88 12.08 5.38
CA LEU A 114 -27.27 11.74 5.09
C LEU A 114 -27.35 11.05 3.73
N GLY A 115 -28.02 9.92 3.66
CA GLY A 115 -28.20 9.17 2.42
C GLY A 115 -29.54 8.42 2.40
N ALA A 116 -30.15 8.34 1.23
CA ALA A 116 -31.39 7.57 1.05
C ALA A 116 -31.16 6.05 1.08
N THR A 117 -29.91 5.61 0.93
CA THR A 117 -29.53 4.19 0.91
C THR A 117 -28.54 3.92 2.04
N THR A 118 -28.72 2.81 2.74
CA THR A 118 -27.78 2.32 3.75
C THR A 118 -27.13 1.02 3.31
N ARG A 119 -25.93 0.74 3.84
CA ARG A 119 -25.18 -0.50 3.62
C ARG A 119 -24.63 -1.02 4.95
N ALA A 120 -24.61 -2.35 5.10
CA ALA A 120 -24.00 -2.99 6.26
C ALA A 120 -22.48 -2.78 6.27
N VAL A 121 -21.94 -2.37 7.42
CA VAL A 121 -20.51 -2.09 7.60
C VAL A 121 -19.66 -3.36 7.52
N ALA A 122 -20.20 -4.49 7.97
CA ALA A 122 -19.52 -5.80 7.87
C ALA A 122 -19.11 -6.11 6.42
N GLY A 123 -19.91 -5.68 5.43
CA GLY A 123 -19.61 -5.94 4.01
C GLY A 123 -19.54 -7.43 3.69
N SER A 124 -19.02 -7.75 2.53
CA SER A 124 -18.76 -9.14 2.13
C SER A 124 -17.60 -9.21 1.15
N PRO A 125 -16.73 -10.22 1.27
CA PRO A 125 -15.74 -10.51 0.25
C PRO A 125 -16.39 -10.65 -1.13
N LEU A 126 -15.71 -10.14 -2.17
CA LEU A 126 -16.22 -10.26 -3.53
C LEU A 126 -16.29 -11.72 -3.94
N ASN A 127 -17.44 -12.12 -4.50
CA ASN A 127 -17.61 -13.48 -5.01
C ASN A 127 -16.53 -13.80 -6.09
N PRO A 128 -15.73 -14.85 -5.91
CA PRO A 128 -14.66 -15.20 -6.86
C PRO A 128 -15.15 -15.39 -8.30
N THR A 129 -16.35 -15.93 -8.50
CA THR A 129 -16.93 -16.13 -9.84
C THR A 129 -17.37 -14.84 -10.53
N GLY A 130 -17.65 -13.79 -9.73
CA GLY A 130 -18.01 -12.46 -10.22
C GLY A 130 -16.81 -11.56 -10.48
N ARG A 131 -15.60 -11.95 -10.04
CA ARG A 131 -14.39 -11.13 -10.23
C ARG A 131 -13.98 -11.04 -11.69
N ALA A 132 -13.63 -9.83 -12.13
CA ALA A 132 -12.89 -9.61 -13.37
C ALA A 132 -11.37 -9.63 -13.07
N VAL A 133 -10.58 -9.98 -14.07
CA VAL A 133 -9.13 -9.96 -13.94
C VAL A 133 -8.67 -8.50 -13.78
N PRO A 134 -7.81 -8.19 -12.78
CA PRO A 134 -7.15 -6.89 -12.69
C PRO A 134 -6.29 -6.65 -13.93
N ILE A 135 -6.54 -5.54 -14.60
CA ILE A 135 -5.81 -5.00 -15.74
C ILE A 135 -5.85 -3.47 -15.63
N ASP A 136 -5.13 -2.77 -16.43
CA ASP A 136 -4.97 -1.33 -16.45
C ASP A 136 -4.13 -0.79 -15.27
N PRO A 137 -3.12 0.03 -15.54
CA PRO A 137 -2.27 0.61 -14.52
C PRO A 137 -2.97 1.74 -13.77
N ILE A 138 -2.63 1.89 -12.48
CA ILE A 138 -2.83 3.11 -11.72
C ILE A 138 -1.44 3.73 -11.57
N LEU A 139 -1.28 4.95 -12.06
CA LEU A 139 -0.02 5.68 -11.96
C LEU A 139 0.01 6.45 -10.65
N THR A 140 1.03 6.18 -9.84
CA THR A 140 1.22 6.81 -8.53
C THR A 140 1.99 8.13 -8.62
N GLY A 141 2.62 8.41 -9.77
CA GLY A 141 3.53 9.53 -9.95
C GLY A 141 4.89 9.32 -9.28
N ILE A 142 5.16 8.11 -8.77
CA ILE A 142 6.39 7.73 -8.11
C ILE A 142 7.16 6.77 -9.00
N SER A 143 8.28 7.24 -9.55
CA SER A 143 9.01 6.54 -10.61
C SER A 143 9.36 5.09 -10.27
N VAL A 144 9.91 4.83 -9.09
CA VAL A 144 10.32 3.48 -8.69
C VAL A 144 9.13 2.52 -8.54
N ILE A 145 7.96 3.02 -8.15
CA ILE A 145 6.73 2.23 -8.07
C ILE A 145 6.17 1.99 -9.47
N ASP A 146 5.98 3.06 -10.23
CA ASP A 146 5.33 2.99 -11.55
C ASP A 146 6.15 2.18 -12.56
N ALA A 147 7.50 2.23 -12.48
CA ALA A 147 8.38 1.46 -13.35
C ALA A 147 8.50 -0.01 -12.98
N LEU A 148 8.54 -0.38 -11.68
CA LEU A 148 9.05 -1.70 -11.22
C LEU A 148 8.03 -2.51 -10.41
N THR A 149 7.04 -1.86 -9.81
CA THR A 149 5.98 -2.49 -9.03
C THR A 149 4.62 -1.90 -9.36
N THR A 150 4.39 -1.55 -10.61
CA THR A 150 3.19 -0.86 -11.10
C THR A 150 1.91 -1.38 -10.45
N LEU A 151 1.14 -0.46 -9.86
CA LEU A 151 -0.14 -0.77 -9.25
C LEU A 151 -1.18 -1.02 -10.35
N VAL A 152 -1.97 -2.08 -10.18
CA VAL A 152 -2.97 -2.50 -11.18
C VAL A 152 -4.38 -2.30 -10.61
N ARG A 153 -5.30 -1.84 -11.41
CA ARG A 153 -6.69 -1.55 -11.04
C ARG A 153 -7.39 -2.80 -10.50
N GLY A 154 -7.85 -2.73 -9.25
CA GLY A 154 -8.48 -3.84 -8.53
C GLY A 154 -7.49 -4.76 -7.81
N GLN A 155 -6.21 -4.38 -7.68
CA GLN A 155 -5.16 -5.08 -6.96
C GLN A 155 -5.15 -4.71 -5.47
N LYS A 156 -4.61 -5.62 -4.65
CA LYS A 156 -4.17 -5.39 -3.27
C LYS A 156 -2.64 -5.40 -3.26
N LEU A 157 -2.01 -4.23 -3.11
CA LEU A 157 -0.55 -4.11 -3.09
C LEU A 157 -0.11 -3.39 -1.81
N PRO A 158 0.31 -4.12 -0.78
CA PRO A 158 0.70 -3.52 0.48
C PRO A 158 2.08 -2.87 0.44
N VAL A 159 2.27 -1.86 1.30
CA VAL A 159 3.57 -1.26 1.63
C VAL A 159 4.02 -1.79 2.98
N PHE A 160 5.14 -2.48 3.01
CA PHE A 160 5.80 -2.98 4.21
C PHE A 160 6.88 -2.01 4.63
N SER A 161 6.70 -1.41 5.79
CA SER A 161 7.58 -0.41 6.36
C SER A 161 8.19 -0.88 7.69
N SER A 162 9.05 -0.06 8.24
CA SER A 162 9.59 -0.21 9.59
C SER A 162 9.40 1.08 10.38
N ALA A 163 9.51 1.00 11.70
CA ALA A 163 9.40 2.18 12.54
C ALA A 163 10.43 3.24 12.14
N GLY A 164 9.99 4.49 12.04
CA GLY A 164 10.83 5.64 11.67
C GLY A 164 11.03 5.84 10.18
N LEU A 165 10.45 5.00 9.31
CA LEU A 165 10.46 5.22 7.87
C LEU A 165 9.27 6.11 7.43
N PRO A 166 9.39 6.84 6.31
CA PRO A 166 8.39 7.81 5.84
C PRO A 166 7.19 7.15 5.14
N HIS A 167 6.57 6.15 5.76
CA HIS A 167 5.48 5.39 5.15
C HIS A 167 4.16 6.16 5.11
N PHE A 168 3.91 7.06 6.06
CA PHE A 168 2.74 7.93 6.03
C PHE A 168 2.87 9.00 4.95
N GLU A 169 4.06 9.58 4.78
CA GLU A 169 4.37 10.52 3.70
C GLU A 169 4.22 9.86 2.33
N LEU A 170 4.71 8.63 2.18
CA LEU A 170 4.56 7.86 0.95
C LEU A 170 3.09 7.51 0.68
N ALA A 171 2.34 7.10 1.71
CA ALA A 171 0.92 6.83 1.61
C ALA A 171 0.11 8.06 1.19
N ALA A 172 0.41 9.22 1.79
CA ALA A 172 -0.20 10.50 1.44
C ALA A 172 0.16 10.91 0.00
N GLN A 173 1.42 10.78 -0.40
CA GLN A 173 1.86 11.07 -1.77
C GLN A 173 1.12 10.20 -2.78
N ILE A 174 1.03 8.89 -2.57
CA ILE A 174 0.24 7.98 -3.43
C ILE A 174 -1.22 8.44 -3.46
N ALA A 175 -1.82 8.73 -2.30
CA ALA A 175 -3.22 9.15 -2.22
C ALA A 175 -3.51 10.46 -2.97
N VAL A 176 -2.57 11.40 -2.99
CA VAL A 176 -2.72 12.70 -3.67
C VAL A 176 -2.44 12.59 -5.17
N GLN A 177 -1.43 11.84 -5.57
CA GLN A 177 -0.92 11.83 -6.95
C GLN A 177 -1.53 10.72 -7.81
N ALA A 178 -1.98 9.60 -7.21
CA ALA A 178 -2.51 8.47 -7.96
C ALA A 178 -3.67 8.87 -8.87
N ASN A 179 -3.61 8.40 -10.12
CA ASN A 179 -4.60 8.72 -11.13
C ASN A 179 -4.73 7.60 -12.18
N ILE A 180 -5.82 7.67 -12.95
CA ILE A 180 -6.04 6.88 -14.15
C ILE A 180 -6.37 7.88 -15.26
N ALA A 181 -5.63 7.84 -16.34
CA ALA A 181 -5.80 8.79 -17.43
C ALA A 181 -7.23 8.79 -18.01
N GLY A 182 -7.90 9.95 -17.99
CA GLY A 182 -9.21 10.14 -18.61
C GLY A 182 -10.40 9.51 -17.87
N GLU A 183 -10.23 8.98 -16.65
CA GLU A 183 -11.30 8.34 -15.89
C GLU A 183 -11.57 9.04 -14.55
N GLN A 184 -12.78 8.86 -14.01
CA GLN A 184 -13.13 9.38 -12.68
C GLN A 184 -12.48 8.52 -11.60
N PHE A 185 -11.61 9.14 -10.83
CA PHE A 185 -10.80 8.49 -9.81
C PHE A 185 -11.07 9.10 -8.44
N LYS A 186 -11.42 8.27 -7.47
CA LYS A 186 -11.69 8.69 -6.10
C LYS A 186 -10.74 7.99 -5.14
N VAL A 187 -10.46 8.62 -4.02
CA VAL A 187 -9.55 8.09 -3.01
C VAL A 187 -10.24 8.04 -1.66
N VAL A 188 -10.05 6.96 -0.95
CA VAL A 188 -10.48 6.80 0.45
C VAL A 188 -9.24 6.48 1.28
N VAL A 189 -8.92 7.35 2.22
CA VAL A 189 -7.78 7.15 3.12
C VAL A 189 -8.31 6.80 4.52
N VAL A 190 -7.74 5.77 5.11
CA VAL A 190 -8.01 5.37 6.50
C VAL A 190 -6.70 5.46 7.26
N ALA A 191 -6.63 6.40 8.17
CA ALA A 191 -5.47 6.64 9.02
C ALA A 191 -5.77 6.14 10.44
N MET A 192 -5.07 5.10 10.89
CA MET A 192 -5.39 4.35 12.10
C MET A 192 -4.28 4.42 13.13
N GLY A 193 -4.60 4.88 14.34
CA GLY A 193 -3.68 4.91 15.47
C GLY A 193 -2.55 5.93 15.33
N LEU A 194 -2.79 7.03 14.63
CA LEU A 194 -1.80 8.08 14.42
C LEU A 194 -1.63 8.93 15.67
N THR A 195 -0.42 9.49 15.86
CA THR A 195 -0.25 10.60 16.79
C THR A 195 -0.98 11.84 16.27
N HIS A 196 -1.31 12.78 17.15
CA HIS A 196 -1.95 14.03 16.72
C HIS A 196 -1.11 14.82 15.71
N ALA A 197 0.22 14.76 15.82
CA ALA A 197 1.13 15.42 14.90
C ALA A 197 1.09 14.77 13.50
N ASP A 198 1.15 13.43 13.43
CA ASP A 198 1.07 12.69 12.17
C ASP A 198 -0.31 12.85 11.53
N ALA A 199 -1.38 12.85 12.34
CA ALA A 199 -2.74 13.09 11.88
C ALA A 199 -2.91 14.48 11.25
N ALA A 200 -2.35 15.51 11.87
CA ALA A 200 -2.36 16.87 11.31
C ALA A 200 -1.57 16.94 10.00
N THR A 201 -0.35 16.37 9.97
CA THR A 201 0.49 16.33 8.79
C THR A 201 -0.19 15.60 7.63
N MET A 202 -0.80 14.45 7.89
CA MET A 202 -1.52 13.68 6.88
C MET A 202 -2.74 14.43 6.35
N ARG A 203 -3.55 15.03 7.24
CA ARG A 203 -4.71 15.83 6.84
C ARG A 203 -4.29 17.00 5.93
N ASP A 204 -3.23 17.74 6.31
CA ASP A 204 -2.76 18.89 5.56
C ASP A 204 -2.19 18.45 4.18
N ALA A 205 -1.51 17.31 4.11
CA ALA A 205 -1.02 16.74 2.86
C ALA A 205 -2.16 16.29 1.91
N LEU A 206 -3.28 15.81 2.45
CA LEU A 206 -4.42 15.30 1.68
C LEU A 206 -5.45 16.40 1.33
N GLU A 207 -5.34 17.57 1.95
CA GLU A 207 -6.29 18.67 1.78
C GLU A 207 -6.55 19.07 0.33
N PRO A 208 -5.54 19.20 -0.57
CA PRO A 208 -5.81 19.63 -1.95
C PRO A 208 -6.77 18.70 -2.70
N ARG A 209 -6.67 17.38 -2.49
CA ARG A 209 -7.54 16.40 -3.12
C ARG A 209 -8.90 16.31 -2.44
N ALA A 210 -8.94 16.50 -1.11
CA ALA A 210 -10.16 16.60 -0.34
C ALA A 210 -10.97 17.82 -0.79
N ALA A 211 -10.34 19.00 -0.90
CA ALA A 211 -11.00 20.22 -1.37
C ALA A 211 -11.57 20.09 -2.80
N ALA A 212 -10.96 19.26 -3.64
CA ALA A 212 -11.49 18.92 -4.96
C ALA A 212 -12.72 17.98 -4.93
N GLY A 213 -13.12 17.49 -3.76
CA GLY A 213 -14.22 16.51 -3.65
C GLY A 213 -13.90 15.13 -4.21
N GLU A 214 -12.62 14.76 -4.17
CA GLU A 214 -12.15 13.48 -4.73
C GLU A 214 -11.62 12.52 -3.67
N LEU A 215 -11.51 12.96 -2.40
CA LEU A 215 -10.95 12.17 -1.31
C LEU A 215 -11.87 12.21 -0.09
N ALA A 216 -12.04 11.05 0.56
CA ALA A 216 -12.60 10.92 1.90
C ALA A 216 -11.50 10.46 2.87
N LEU A 217 -11.34 11.16 4.01
CA LEU A 217 -10.38 10.79 5.05
C LEU A 217 -11.13 10.26 6.26
N PHE A 218 -10.80 9.03 6.68
CA PHE A 218 -11.20 8.44 7.96
C PHE A 218 -10.00 8.48 8.90
N LEU A 219 -10.13 9.18 10.01
CA LEU A 219 -9.04 9.44 10.94
C LEU A 219 -9.37 8.86 12.32
N ASP A 220 -8.45 8.03 12.82
CA ASP A 220 -8.45 7.48 14.18
C ASP A 220 -7.08 7.76 14.80
N THR A 221 -7.07 8.45 15.91
CA THR A 221 -5.85 8.80 16.64
C THR A 221 -5.51 7.74 17.71
N ALA A 222 -4.30 7.81 18.25
CA ALA A 222 -3.81 6.80 19.19
C ALA A 222 -4.61 6.76 20.52
N ASP A 223 -5.23 7.88 20.89
CA ASP A 223 -6.08 8.03 22.07
C ASP A 223 -7.57 7.78 21.83
N ASP A 224 -7.98 7.57 20.58
CA ASP A 224 -9.34 7.16 20.25
C ASP A 224 -9.63 5.74 20.77
N PRO A 225 -10.90 5.43 21.08
CA PRO A 225 -11.29 4.09 21.49
C PRO A 225 -10.89 3.01 20.47
N VAL A 226 -10.26 1.95 20.94
CA VAL A 226 -9.75 0.85 20.11
C VAL A 226 -10.76 0.28 19.11
N VAL A 227 -12.05 0.37 19.44
CA VAL A 227 -13.17 -0.09 18.59
C VAL A 227 -13.31 0.77 17.34
N GLN A 228 -13.08 2.08 17.45
CA GLN A 228 -13.12 2.98 16.30
C GLN A 228 -12.07 2.55 15.27
N ARG A 229 -10.88 2.16 15.73
CA ARG A 229 -9.79 1.64 14.88
C ARG A 229 -10.18 0.37 14.14
N ILE A 230 -10.93 -0.53 14.80
CA ILE A 230 -11.42 -1.77 14.17
C ILE A 230 -12.53 -1.47 13.15
N LEU A 231 -13.37 -0.48 13.41
CA LEU A 231 -14.48 -0.12 12.52
C LEU A 231 -14.04 0.74 11.33
N ALA A 232 -13.06 1.61 11.50
CA ALA A 232 -12.61 2.56 10.48
C ALA A 232 -12.40 1.94 9.09
N PRO A 233 -11.61 0.86 8.91
CA PRO A 233 -11.43 0.26 7.59
C PRO A 233 -12.72 -0.38 7.05
N ARG A 234 -13.62 -0.88 7.91
CA ARG A 234 -14.88 -1.48 7.50
C ARG A 234 -15.85 -0.44 6.97
N VAL A 235 -15.98 0.69 7.68
CA VAL A 235 -16.80 1.86 7.27
C VAL A 235 -16.26 2.41 5.95
N ALA A 236 -14.98 2.68 5.87
CA ALA A 236 -14.33 3.22 4.68
C ALA A 236 -14.47 2.31 3.45
N LEU A 237 -14.31 0.99 3.62
CA LEU A 237 -14.49 0.03 2.54
C LEU A 237 -15.96 -0.03 2.08
N THR A 238 -16.93 0.14 2.99
CA THR A 238 -18.35 0.21 2.62
C THR A 238 -18.63 1.43 1.74
N VAL A 239 -18.01 2.57 2.05
CA VAL A 239 -18.08 3.78 1.22
C VAL A 239 -17.40 3.53 -0.14
N ALA A 240 -16.19 2.96 -0.14
CA ALA A 240 -15.45 2.67 -1.36
C ALA A 240 -16.17 1.69 -2.29
N GLU A 241 -16.81 0.65 -1.73
CA GLU A 241 -17.61 -0.31 -2.50
C GLU A 241 -18.81 0.37 -3.18
N TYR A 242 -19.50 1.24 -2.48
CA TYR A 242 -20.62 1.99 -3.06
C TYR A 242 -20.15 2.91 -4.18
N LEU A 243 -19.11 3.70 -3.94
CA LEU A 243 -18.53 4.59 -4.96
C LEU A 243 -18.05 3.78 -6.18
N GLY A 244 -17.35 2.66 -5.94
CA GLY A 244 -16.79 1.84 -6.99
C GLY A 244 -17.82 0.98 -7.71
N PHE A 245 -18.60 0.20 -7.00
CA PHE A 245 -19.43 -0.83 -7.62
C PHE A 245 -20.84 -0.37 -7.94
N ASP A 246 -21.40 0.61 -7.22
CA ASP A 246 -22.73 1.12 -7.50
C ASP A 246 -22.68 2.40 -8.36
N LEU A 247 -21.77 3.33 -8.12
CA LEU A 247 -21.62 4.56 -8.91
C LEU A 247 -20.66 4.44 -10.10
N GLY A 248 -19.83 3.37 -10.14
CA GLY A 248 -18.95 3.11 -11.28
C GLY A 248 -17.61 3.86 -11.26
N HIS A 249 -17.23 4.48 -10.14
CA HIS A 249 -15.93 5.13 -10.00
C HIS A 249 -14.79 4.13 -9.87
N HIS A 250 -13.56 4.55 -10.16
CA HIS A 250 -12.36 3.83 -9.76
C HIS A 250 -11.88 4.37 -8.43
N VAL A 251 -11.85 3.52 -7.40
CA VAL A 251 -11.56 3.92 -6.03
C VAL A 251 -10.25 3.29 -5.57
N LEU A 252 -9.33 4.14 -5.11
CA LEU A 252 -8.13 3.71 -4.38
C LEU A 252 -8.40 3.84 -2.89
N VAL A 253 -8.20 2.76 -2.14
CA VAL A 253 -8.30 2.76 -0.68
C VAL A 253 -6.90 2.58 -0.10
N VAL A 254 -6.46 3.56 0.69
CA VAL A 254 -5.19 3.50 1.44
C VAL A 254 -5.50 3.22 2.90
N LEU A 255 -4.99 2.13 3.44
CA LEU A 255 -5.21 1.69 4.82
C LEU A 255 -3.90 1.78 5.61
N ALA A 256 -3.73 2.83 6.41
CA ALA A 256 -2.49 3.10 7.16
C ALA A 256 -2.78 3.45 8.63
N ASP A 257 -2.27 2.73 9.65
CA ASP A 257 -1.39 1.59 9.63
C ASP A 257 -2.15 0.29 9.98
N MET A 258 -2.00 -0.74 9.17
CA MET A 258 -2.65 -2.03 9.40
C MET A 258 -2.05 -2.79 10.60
N THR A 259 -0.84 -2.43 11.06
CA THR A 259 -0.30 -2.98 12.31
C THR A 259 -1.06 -2.41 13.50
N SER A 260 -1.38 -1.11 13.51
CA SER A 260 -2.23 -0.51 14.53
C SER A 260 -3.63 -1.14 14.57
N TYR A 261 -4.19 -1.46 13.39
CA TYR A 261 -5.42 -2.24 13.29
C TYR A 261 -5.30 -3.61 13.95
N CYS A 262 -4.25 -4.38 13.62
CA CYS A 262 -4.04 -5.72 14.18
C CYS A 262 -3.80 -5.67 15.69
N GLU A 263 -3.13 -4.63 16.21
CA GLU A 263 -2.97 -4.42 17.65
C GLU A 263 -4.31 -4.15 18.34
N ALA A 264 -5.19 -3.37 17.71
CA ALA A 264 -6.55 -3.16 18.22
C ALA A 264 -7.35 -4.47 18.30
N VAL A 265 -7.26 -5.31 17.26
CA VAL A 265 -7.89 -6.65 17.26
C VAL A 265 -7.30 -7.54 18.36
N ARG A 266 -5.98 -7.49 18.59
CA ARG A 266 -5.31 -8.24 19.66
C ARG A 266 -5.77 -7.78 21.05
N GLU A 267 -5.90 -6.47 21.26
CA GLU A 267 -6.36 -5.90 22.53
C GLU A 267 -7.78 -6.36 22.86
N VAL A 268 -8.70 -6.29 21.90
CA VAL A 268 -10.08 -6.75 22.08
C VAL A 268 -10.15 -8.23 22.32
N SER A 269 -9.38 -9.05 21.59
CA SER A 269 -9.29 -10.50 21.78
C SER A 269 -8.78 -10.84 23.20
N ALA A 270 -7.76 -10.12 23.67
CA ALA A 270 -7.24 -10.29 25.03
C ALA A 270 -8.28 -9.91 26.10
N ALA A 271 -9.03 -8.83 25.92
CA ALA A 271 -10.10 -8.41 26.83
C ALA A 271 -11.25 -9.45 26.89
N ARG A 272 -11.46 -10.21 25.81
CA ARG A 272 -12.44 -11.32 25.75
C ARG A 272 -11.94 -12.61 26.38
N GLY A 273 -10.66 -12.69 26.79
CA GLY A 273 -10.05 -13.90 27.32
C GLY A 273 -9.90 -15.02 26.29
N GLU A 274 -9.85 -14.68 24.99
CA GLU A 274 -9.66 -15.65 23.92
C GLU A 274 -8.28 -16.32 24.02
N VAL A 275 -8.20 -17.59 23.59
CA VAL A 275 -6.92 -18.31 23.55
C VAL A 275 -6.01 -17.67 22.51
N PRO A 276 -4.85 -17.12 22.91
CA PRO A 276 -3.97 -16.44 22.01
C PRO A 276 -3.28 -17.39 21.02
N GLY A 277 -3.17 -16.98 19.78
CA GLY A 277 -2.36 -17.62 18.76
C GLY A 277 -0.90 -17.13 18.78
N ARG A 278 -0.25 -17.14 17.62
CA ARG A 278 1.15 -16.71 17.44
C ARG A 278 1.32 -15.24 17.85
N ARG A 279 2.30 -14.94 18.70
CA ARG A 279 2.61 -13.60 19.25
C ARG A 279 1.40 -12.90 19.88
N ALA A 280 0.55 -13.66 20.54
CA ALA A 280 -0.65 -13.18 21.22
C ALA A 280 -1.75 -12.56 20.33
N TYR A 281 -1.67 -12.69 19.01
CA TYR A 281 -2.77 -12.35 18.12
C TYR A 281 -3.87 -13.43 18.17
N PRO A 282 -5.13 -13.08 17.90
CA PRO A 282 -6.21 -14.06 17.87
C PRO A 282 -6.03 -15.05 16.70
N GLY A 283 -6.49 -16.27 16.89
CA GLY A 283 -6.38 -17.32 15.88
C GLY A 283 -7.10 -17.00 14.56
N TYR A 284 -8.07 -16.09 14.59
CA TYR A 284 -8.83 -15.66 13.41
C TYR A 284 -8.26 -14.44 12.69
N LEU A 285 -7.08 -13.92 13.08
CA LEU A 285 -6.50 -12.72 12.46
C LEU A 285 -6.38 -12.84 10.94
N TYR A 286 -6.06 -14.03 10.41
CA TYR A 286 -5.99 -14.27 8.98
C TYR A 286 -7.33 -14.04 8.28
N SER A 287 -8.40 -14.65 8.79
CA SER A 287 -9.73 -14.49 8.21
C SER A 287 -10.29 -13.08 8.38
N ASP A 288 -9.92 -12.41 9.46
CA ASP A 288 -10.30 -11.02 9.69
C ASP A 288 -9.64 -10.08 8.66
N LEU A 289 -8.32 -10.16 8.47
CA LEU A 289 -7.61 -9.43 7.43
C LEU A 289 -8.13 -9.78 6.02
N ALA A 290 -8.39 -11.07 5.75
CA ALA A 290 -8.96 -11.51 4.49
C ALA A 290 -10.34 -10.89 4.25
N SER A 291 -11.17 -10.74 5.29
CA SER A 291 -12.49 -10.13 5.20
C SER A 291 -12.43 -8.66 4.72
N LEU A 292 -11.35 -7.94 5.04
CA LEU A 292 -11.09 -6.57 4.58
C LEU A 292 -10.49 -6.55 3.17
N TYR A 293 -9.42 -7.30 2.96
CA TYR A 293 -8.67 -7.24 1.71
C TYR A 293 -9.45 -7.85 0.53
N GLU A 294 -10.29 -8.86 0.75
CA GLU A 294 -11.11 -9.48 -0.29
C GLU A 294 -12.35 -8.66 -0.70
N ARG A 295 -12.57 -7.50 -0.10
CA ARG A 295 -13.57 -6.52 -0.55
C ARG A 295 -13.09 -5.70 -1.76
N CYS A 296 -11.81 -5.75 -2.10
CA CYS A 296 -11.23 -5.07 -3.24
C CYS A 296 -11.31 -5.92 -4.52
N GLY A 297 -11.31 -5.27 -5.68
CA GLY A 297 -11.28 -5.94 -6.98
C GLY A 297 -12.07 -5.23 -8.06
N ARG A 298 -12.27 -5.96 -9.16
CA ARG A 298 -13.17 -5.60 -10.27
C ARG A 298 -14.29 -6.62 -10.36
N ILE A 299 -15.48 -6.18 -10.70
CA ILE A 299 -16.66 -7.05 -10.86
C ILE A 299 -17.04 -7.09 -12.34
N ARG A 300 -17.27 -8.29 -12.89
CA ARG A 300 -17.70 -8.47 -14.27
C ARG A 300 -19.02 -7.73 -14.52
N GLY A 301 -19.05 -6.95 -15.61
CA GLY A 301 -20.22 -6.17 -15.99
C GLY A 301 -20.41 -4.87 -15.21
N ARG A 302 -19.49 -4.50 -14.30
CA ARG A 302 -19.44 -3.19 -13.65
C ARG A 302 -18.23 -2.39 -14.13
N ALA A 303 -18.42 -1.09 -14.33
CA ALA A 303 -17.36 -0.19 -14.83
C ALA A 303 -16.31 0.08 -13.76
N GLY A 304 -16.73 0.32 -12.52
CA GLY A 304 -15.85 0.73 -11.44
C GLY A 304 -15.01 -0.40 -10.84
N SER A 305 -14.11 0.00 -9.95
CA SER A 305 -13.21 -0.90 -9.24
C SER A 305 -12.83 -0.36 -7.87
N VAL A 306 -12.42 -1.25 -6.96
CA VAL A 306 -11.80 -0.90 -5.68
C VAL A 306 -10.40 -1.50 -5.65
N THR A 307 -9.39 -0.65 -5.49
CA THR A 307 -7.97 -1.02 -5.36
C THR A 307 -7.52 -0.72 -3.96
N GLN A 308 -6.68 -1.55 -3.34
CA GLN A 308 -6.22 -1.34 -1.97
C GLN A 308 -4.70 -1.24 -1.89
N VAL A 309 -4.23 -0.27 -1.12
CA VAL A 309 -2.84 -0.12 -0.69
C VAL A 309 -2.81 -0.18 0.85
N PRO A 310 -2.76 -1.39 1.43
CA PRO A 310 -2.52 -1.53 2.85
C PRO A 310 -1.10 -1.09 3.19
N VAL A 311 -0.94 -0.23 4.18
CA VAL A 311 0.38 0.19 4.69
C VAL A 311 0.53 -0.43 6.08
N LEU A 312 1.65 -1.06 6.36
CA LEU A 312 1.91 -1.68 7.65
C LEU A 312 3.35 -1.46 8.12
N THR A 313 3.52 -1.37 9.41
CA THR A 313 4.82 -1.27 10.07
C THR A 313 5.23 -2.63 10.59
N MET A 314 6.39 -3.14 10.17
CA MET A 314 6.94 -4.43 10.64
C MET A 314 7.59 -4.25 12.01
N PRO A 315 7.07 -4.87 13.10
CA PRO A 315 7.72 -4.83 14.40
C PRO A 315 9.13 -5.44 14.34
N ALA A 316 10.12 -4.73 14.87
CA ALA A 316 11.52 -5.12 14.83
C ALA A 316 12.08 -5.38 13.41
N ASN A 317 11.50 -4.78 12.38
CA ASN A 317 11.85 -5.01 10.97
C ASN A 317 11.75 -6.50 10.56
N ASP A 318 10.85 -7.26 11.19
CA ASP A 318 10.69 -8.69 10.99
C ASP A 318 9.53 -8.99 10.02
N ILE A 319 9.85 -9.25 8.75
CA ILE A 319 8.86 -9.61 7.72
C ILE A 319 8.13 -10.94 8.04
N THR A 320 8.68 -11.77 8.93
CA THR A 320 8.04 -13.02 9.37
C THR A 320 7.07 -12.83 10.55
N HIS A 321 6.91 -11.58 11.01
CA HIS A 321 5.90 -11.23 12.00
C HIS A 321 4.49 -11.54 11.48
N PRO A 322 3.51 -11.95 12.32
CA PRO A 322 2.17 -12.33 11.86
C PRO A 322 1.49 -11.32 10.95
N VAL A 323 1.65 -10.01 11.20
CA VAL A 323 0.97 -8.97 10.40
C VAL A 323 1.48 -8.93 8.95
N PRO A 324 2.78 -8.73 8.65
CA PRO A 324 3.25 -8.79 7.28
C PRO A 324 3.12 -10.19 6.64
N ASP A 325 3.38 -11.27 7.40
CA ASP A 325 3.30 -12.64 6.92
C ASP A 325 1.89 -12.97 6.40
N LEU A 326 0.85 -12.74 7.23
CA LEU A 326 -0.54 -12.98 6.84
C LEU A 326 -1.00 -12.05 5.71
N THR A 327 -0.60 -10.77 5.74
CA THR A 327 -0.91 -9.82 4.66
C THR A 327 -0.32 -10.28 3.33
N GLY A 328 0.93 -10.74 3.32
CA GLY A 328 1.61 -11.25 2.12
C GLY A 328 0.94 -12.45 1.47
N TYR A 329 0.27 -13.31 2.28
CA TYR A 329 -0.50 -14.46 1.74
C TYR A 329 -1.80 -14.04 1.05
N ILE A 330 -2.45 -12.96 1.52
CA ILE A 330 -3.76 -12.53 1.01
C ILE A 330 -3.61 -11.62 -0.21
N THR A 331 -2.50 -10.89 -0.32
CA THR A 331 -2.30 -9.83 -1.30
C THR A 331 -1.51 -10.28 -2.54
N GLU A 332 -1.46 -9.45 -3.58
CA GLU A 332 -0.81 -9.78 -4.85
C GLU A 332 0.58 -9.17 -5.00
N GLY A 333 1.35 -9.14 -3.93
CA GLY A 333 2.72 -8.62 -3.91
C GLY A 333 2.98 -7.76 -2.69
N GLN A 334 4.05 -6.97 -2.73
CA GLN A 334 4.44 -6.03 -1.68
C GLN A 334 5.42 -4.99 -2.19
N ILE A 335 5.38 -3.79 -1.65
CA ILE A 335 6.43 -2.77 -1.75
C ILE A 335 7.12 -2.73 -0.39
N VAL A 336 8.43 -2.90 -0.35
CA VAL A 336 9.21 -2.95 0.90
C VAL A 336 10.06 -1.70 1.01
N LEU A 337 9.99 -1.01 2.16
CA LEU A 337 10.82 0.15 2.45
C LEU A 337 12.09 -0.28 3.19
N SER A 338 13.23 0.28 2.77
CA SER A 338 14.56 -0.02 3.32
C SER A 338 15.02 1.04 4.32
N PRO A 339 15.34 0.65 5.57
CA PRO A 339 15.99 1.54 6.54
C PRO A 339 17.36 2.04 6.06
N GLU A 340 18.11 1.21 5.33
CA GLU A 340 19.41 1.57 4.80
C GLU A 340 19.33 2.69 3.76
N MET A 341 18.39 2.57 2.80
CA MET A 341 18.16 3.62 1.79
C MET A 341 17.68 4.92 2.43
N HIS A 342 16.80 4.82 3.43
CA HIS A 342 16.34 5.99 4.18
C HIS A 342 17.50 6.65 4.93
N GLY A 343 18.35 5.87 5.60
CA GLY A 343 19.54 6.35 6.30
C GLY A 343 20.55 7.03 5.39
N SER A 344 20.61 6.68 4.10
CA SER A 344 21.41 7.36 3.08
C SER A 344 20.74 8.59 2.46
N GLY A 345 19.53 8.97 2.94
CA GLY A 345 18.80 10.16 2.48
C GLY A 345 18.00 9.96 1.20
N LEU A 346 17.79 8.73 0.75
CA LEU A 346 16.97 8.43 -0.42
C LEU A 346 15.47 8.47 -0.07
N TYR A 347 14.68 9.08 -0.94
CA TYR A 347 13.22 9.08 -0.88
C TYR A 347 12.62 8.89 -2.29
N PRO A 348 11.58 8.04 -2.43
CA PRO A 348 11.13 7.05 -1.43
C PRO A 348 12.13 5.90 -1.26
N PRO A 349 12.35 5.40 -0.05
CA PRO A 349 13.36 4.37 0.23
C PRO A 349 12.85 2.95 -0.13
N VAL A 350 12.46 2.74 -1.38
CA VAL A 350 11.87 1.46 -1.85
C VAL A 350 12.99 0.47 -2.21
N ASP A 351 13.07 -0.64 -1.49
CA ASP A 351 13.92 -1.78 -1.87
C ASP A 351 13.25 -2.57 -3.00
N VAL A 352 13.71 -2.35 -4.21
CA VAL A 352 13.18 -2.99 -5.42
C VAL A 352 13.39 -4.49 -5.42
N LEU A 353 14.50 -4.99 -4.87
CA LEU A 353 14.80 -6.43 -4.86
C LEU A 353 13.95 -7.21 -3.86
N ALA A 354 13.48 -6.55 -2.80
CA ALA A 354 12.54 -7.12 -1.83
C ALA A 354 11.07 -6.90 -2.23
N SER A 355 10.82 -6.03 -3.21
CA SER A 355 9.48 -5.65 -3.66
C SER A 355 9.02 -6.48 -4.86
N LEU A 356 7.71 -6.69 -4.97
CA LEU A 356 7.12 -7.48 -6.05
C LEU A 356 5.66 -7.08 -6.27
N SER A 357 5.26 -6.83 -7.52
CA SER A 357 3.85 -6.80 -7.93
C SER A 357 3.56 -7.98 -8.87
N ARG A 358 2.79 -8.98 -8.39
CA ARG A 358 2.47 -10.20 -9.16
C ARG A 358 1.57 -9.92 -10.36
N LEU A 359 0.85 -8.80 -10.33
CA LEU A 359 -0.08 -8.42 -11.39
C LEU A 359 0.52 -7.41 -12.38
N MET A 360 1.69 -6.86 -12.12
CA MET A 360 2.34 -5.85 -12.96
C MET A 360 2.32 -6.25 -14.45
N ARG A 361 2.70 -7.50 -14.78
CA ARG A 361 2.71 -7.97 -16.18
C ARG A 361 1.37 -7.91 -16.91
N LYS A 362 0.25 -7.77 -16.17
CA LYS A 362 -1.10 -7.60 -16.72
C LYS A 362 -1.51 -6.14 -16.87
N GLY A 363 -0.77 -5.24 -16.24
CA GLY A 363 -1.03 -3.80 -16.23
C GLY A 363 -0.01 -2.99 -17.05
N VAL A 364 1.00 -3.63 -17.67
CA VAL A 364 2.06 -2.93 -18.41
C VAL A 364 2.26 -3.52 -19.80
N GLY A 365 2.75 -2.71 -20.74
CA GLY A 365 3.05 -3.07 -22.11
C GLY A 365 2.11 -2.44 -23.13
N GLU A 366 2.16 -2.91 -24.35
CA GLU A 366 1.44 -2.34 -25.50
C GLU A 366 -0.06 -2.16 -25.22
N GLY A 367 -0.56 -0.96 -25.49
CA GLY A 367 -1.96 -0.58 -25.24
C GLY A 367 -2.32 -0.21 -23.80
N LEU A 368 -1.41 -0.38 -22.85
CA LEU A 368 -1.59 -0.06 -21.42
C LEU A 368 -0.57 0.99 -20.95
N THR A 369 0.69 0.75 -21.30
CA THR A 369 1.82 1.64 -21.04
C THR A 369 2.69 1.70 -22.30
N ARG A 370 3.90 2.27 -22.23
CA ARG A 370 4.86 2.21 -23.32
C ARG A 370 5.31 0.76 -23.58
N SER A 371 5.49 0.38 -24.85
CA SER A 371 5.75 -1.02 -25.25
C SER A 371 7.03 -1.61 -24.66
N ASP A 372 8.04 -0.78 -24.42
CA ASP A 372 9.33 -1.14 -23.83
C ASP A 372 9.28 -1.35 -22.30
N HIS A 373 8.21 -0.91 -21.63
CA HIS A 373 8.10 -0.93 -20.16
C HIS A 373 8.38 -2.32 -19.55
N PRO A 374 7.80 -3.43 -20.02
CA PRO A 374 8.08 -4.75 -19.45
C PRO A 374 9.57 -5.17 -19.57
N GLY A 375 10.19 -4.81 -20.69
CA GLY A 375 11.59 -5.10 -20.96
C GLY A 375 12.51 -4.29 -20.05
N ILE A 376 12.32 -2.96 -19.98
CA ILE A 376 13.14 -2.08 -19.16
C ILE A 376 13.02 -2.41 -17.66
N ALA A 377 11.82 -2.72 -17.19
CA ALA A 377 11.61 -3.15 -15.81
C ALA A 377 12.39 -4.44 -15.49
N SER A 378 12.33 -5.43 -16.38
CA SER A 378 13.08 -6.69 -16.22
C SER A 378 14.58 -6.47 -16.23
N GLN A 379 15.09 -5.61 -17.13
CA GLN A 379 16.50 -5.26 -17.23
C GLN A 379 17.01 -4.56 -15.96
N LEU A 380 16.26 -3.58 -15.46
CA LEU A 380 16.61 -2.87 -14.22
C LEU A 380 16.75 -3.82 -13.03
N VAL A 381 15.76 -4.71 -12.83
CA VAL A 381 15.78 -5.66 -11.71
C VAL A 381 16.96 -6.63 -11.83
N ALA A 382 17.24 -7.17 -13.04
CA ALA A 382 18.36 -8.05 -13.28
C ALA A 382 19.70 -7.35 -13.01
N ALA A 383 19.85 -6.11 -13.51
CA ALA A 383 21.05 -5.31 -13.32
C ALA A 383 21.28 -4.91 -11.85
N LEU A 384 20.22 -4.56 -11.11
CA LEU A 384 20.31 -4.28 -9.68
C LEU A 384 20.75 -5.50 -8.87
N SER A 385 20.22 -6.69 -9.21
CA SER A 385 20.64 -7.94 -8.56
C SER A 385 22.12 -8.21 -8.79
N HIS A 386 22.62 -7.98 -10.01
CA HIS A 386 24.04 -8.13 -10.33
C HIS A 386 24.90 -7.06 -9.63
N ALA A 387 24.48 -5.81 -9.65
CA ALA A 387 25.18 -4.71 -8.98
C ALA A 387 25.32 -4.96 -7.46
N ARG A 388 24.31 -5.57 -6.83
CA ARG A 388 24.40 -5.99 -5.42
C ARG A 388 25.49 -7.02 -5.20
N GLN A 389 25.56 -8.06 -6.05
CA GLN A 389 26.62 -9.08 -5.98
C GLN A 389 28.02 -8.47 -6.20
N VAL A 390 28.15 -7.53 -7.13
CA VAL A 390 29.41 -6.80 -7.37
C VAL A 390 29.81 -5.97 -6.15
N ARG A 391 28.85 -5.34 -5.47
CA ARG A 391 29.10 -4.57 -4.24
C ARG A 391 29.60 -5.49 -3.13
N ASP A 392 28.94 -6.62 -2.91
CA ASP A 392 29.36 -7.63 -1.94
C ASP A 392 30.79 -8.15 -2.26
N LEU A 393 31.12 -8.35 -3.55
CA LEU A 393 32.45 -8.75 -4.01
C LEU A 393 33.47 -7.64 -3.74
N ALA A 394 33.14 -6.37 -4.03
CA ALA A 394 34.02 -5.23 -3.79
C ALA A 394 34.41 -5.07 -2.31
N GLU A 395 33.51 -5.39 -1.39
CA GLU A 395 33.81 -5.39 0.04
C GLU A 395 34.83 -6.47 0.44
N LEU A 396 34.82 -7.61 -0.28
CA LEU A 396 35.74 -8.73 0.01
C LEU A 396 37.14 -8.55 -0.59
N ILE A 397 37.24 -8.10 -1.86
CA ILE A 397 38.52 -8.07 -2.60
C ILE A 397 39.03 -6.66 -2.87
N GLY A 398 38.24 -5.63 -2.52
CA GLY A 398 38.56 -4.23 -2.79
C GLY A 398 38.09 -3.77 -4.19
N ALA A 399 37.63 -2.55 -4.30
CA ALA A 399 37.10 -1.97 -5.53
C ALA A 399 38.11 -1.92 -6.70
N GLY A 400 39.42 -1.82 -6.39
CA GLY A 400 40.48 -1.82 -7.39
C GLY A 400 40.75 -3.15 -8.11
N ALA A 401 40.15 -4.25 -7.61
CA ALA A 401 40.27 -5.58 -8.22
C ALA A 401 39.09 -5.92 -9.15
N LEU A 402 38.06 -5.06 -9.22
CA LEU A 402 36.90 -5.24 -10.06
C LEU A 402 37.21 -5.07 -11.54
N THR A 403 36.53 -5.83 -12.40
CA THR A 403 36.59 -5.63 -13.85
C THR A 403 35.95 -4.29 -14.25
N GLU A 404 36.23 -3.82 -15.47
CA GLU A 404 35.55 -2.60 -16.00
C GLU A 404 34.04 -2.75 -16.05
N THR A 405 33.55 -3.93 -16.42
CA THR A 405 32.10 -4.23 -16.41
C THR A 405 31.52 -4.16 -14.99
N ASP A 406 32.21 -4.71 -13.99
CA ASP A 406 31.75 -4.62 -12.60
C ASP A 406 31.69 -3.17 -12.10
N GLN A 407 32.69 -2.35 -12.46
CA GLN A 407 32.65 -0.91 -12.13
C GLN A 407 31.47 -0.20 -12.78
N ARG A 408 31.06 -0.59 -14.01
CA ARG A 408 29.87 -0.10 -14.69
C ARG A 408 28.58 -0.46 -13.92
N TYR A 409 28.50 -1.67 -13.35
CA TYR A 409 27.37 -2.06 -12.52
C TYR A 409 27.28 -1.24 -11.21
N LEU A 410 28.39 -0.83 -10.62
CA LEU A 410 28.38 0.08 -9.48
C LEU A 410 27.88 1.49 -9.89
N SER A 411 28.40 2.02 -11.01
CA SER A 411 27.91 3.30 -11.56
C SER A 411 26.42 3.26 -11.92
N PHE A 412 25.96 2.15 -12.48
CA PHE A 412 24.52 1.91 -12.74
C PHE A 412 23.69 1.96 -11.45
N ALA A 413 24.14 1.34 -10.35
CA ALA A 413 23.43 1.36 -9.08
C ALA A 413 23.35 2.78 -8.49
N ASP A 414 24.39 3.57 -8.62
CA ASP A 414 24.41 4.96 -8.18
C ASP A 414 23.50 5.84 -9.06
N ALA A 415 23.50 5.64 -10.37
CA ALA A 415 22.58 6.30 -11.30
C ALA A 415 21.13 5.88 -11.02
N PHE A 416 20.87 4.61 -10.73
CA PHE A 416 19.55 4.13 -10.36
C PHE A 416 19.00 4.88 -9.15
N ASN A 417 19.79 5.01 -8.10
CA ASN A 417 19.39 5.72 -6.90
C ASN A 417 19.18 7.22 -7.14
N SER A 418 20.08 7.87 -7.85
CA SER A 418 20.05 9.33 -8.03
C SER A 418 19.07 9.80 -9.09
N VAL A 419 18.88 9.05 -10.17
CA VAL A 419 18.05 9.45 -11.31
C VAL A 419 16.62 8.92 -11.22
N LEU A 420 16.46 7.63 -10.87
CA LEU A 420 15.14 7.00 -10.87
C LEU A 420 14.48 7.01 -9.48
N VAL A 421 15.18 6.61 -8.41
CA VAL A 421 14.60 6.51 -7.06
C VAL A 421 14.44 7.88 -6.43
N SER A 422 15.50 8.71 -6.41
CA SER A 422 15.47 10.00 -5.71
C SER A 422 14.40 10.91 -6.29
N GLN A 423 13.37 11.19 -5.48
CA GLN A 423 12.20 11.98 -5.87
C GLN A 423 11.72 12.78 -4.64
N GLY A 424 11.28 14.03 -4.85
CA GLY A 424 10.73 14.83 -3.76
C GLY A 424 9.37 14.32 -3.28
N THR A 425 9.03 14.54 -2.01
CA THR A 425 7.74 14.13 -1.42
C THR A 425 6.51 14.75 -2.08
N GLY A 426 6.65 15.88 -2.76
CA GLY A 426 5.60 16.53 -3.55
C GLY A 426 5.78 16.38 -5.08
N GLU A 427 6.85 15.70 -5.51
CA GLU A 427 7.16 15.53 -6.94
C GLU A 427 6.30 14.42 -7.54
N SER A 428 5.62 14.72 -8.64
CA SER A 428 4.89 13.73 -9.45
C SER A 428 5.55 13.63 -10.82
N ARG A 429 5.94 12.42 -11.21
CA ARG A 429 6.53 12.14 -12.53
C ARG A 429 5.54 11.40 -13.41
N SER A 430 5.53 11.76 -14.69
CA SER A 430 4.77 11.00 -15.68
C SER A 430 5.42 9.64 -15.93
N LEU A 431 4.64 8.68 -16.43
CA LEU A 431 5.20 7.38 -16.81
C LEU A 431 6.24 7.51 -17.91
N GLU A 432 6.05 8.45 -18.85
CA GLU A 432 7.00 8.69 -19.93
C GLU A 432 8.34 9.19 -19.39
N ASP A 433 8.34 10.24 -18.55
CA ASP A 433 9.56 10.71 -17.86
C ASP A 433 10.22 9.60 -17.02
N THR A 434 9.41 8.81 -16.35
CA THR A 434 9.88 7.67 -15.55
C THR A 434 10.62 6.63 -16.41
N LEU A 435 10.06 6.26 -17.56
CA LEU A 435 10.69 5.28 -18.45
C LEU A 435 11.90 5.85 -19.17
N ASP A 436 11.92 7.16 -19.48
CA ASP A 436 13.10 7.82 -20.06
C ASP A 436 14.26 7.88 -19.05
N ARG A 437 13.97 8.15 -17.78
CA ARG A 437 14.95 8.03 -16.68
C ARG A 437 15.45 6.60 -16.52
N ALA A 438 14.57 5.61 -16.65
CA ALA A 438 14.96 4.20 -16.65
C ALA A 438 15.96 3.87 -17.77
N TRP A 439 15.75 4.40 -18.98
CA TRP A 439 16.68 4.27 -20.09
C TRP A 439 18.01 5.00 -19.85
N GLN A 440 17.97 6.18 -19.25
CA GLN A 440 19.18 6.89 -18.84
C GLN A 440 20.03 6.02 -17.89
N VAL A 441 19.39 5.40 -16.89
CA VAL A 441 20.06 4.52 -15.93
C VAL A 441 20.66 3.29 -16.60
N VAL A 442 19.92 2.56 -17.44
CA VAL A 442 20.49 1.36 -18.11
C VAL A 442 21.56 1.70 -19.15
N SER A 443 21.62 2.96 -19.62
CA SER A 443 22.66 3.43 -20.53
C SER A 443 24.05 3.56 -19.87
N GLU A 444 24.15 3.42 -18.55
CA GLU A 444 25.44 3.24 -17.85
C GLU A 444 26.08 1.88 -18.14
N LEU A 445 25.29 0.89 -18.51
CA LEU A 445 25.76 -0.46 -18.83
C LEU A 445 26.15 -0.58 -20.31
N PRO A 446 27.13 -1.44 -20.66
CA PRO A 446 27.43 -1.75 -22.06
C PRO A 446 26.24 -2.42 -22.75
N ARG A 447 26.09 -2.21 -24.06
CA ARG A 447 25.02 -2.86 -24.87
C ARG A 447 24.97 -4.38 -24.72
N SER A 448 26.10 -5.03 -24.56
CA SER A 448 26.21 -6.48 -24.35
C SER A 448 25.49 -6.98 -23.11
N GLU A 449 25.30 -6.14 -22.10
CA GLU A 449 24.64 -6.47 -20.84
C GLU A 449 23.12 -6.28 -20.90
N LEU A 450 22.59 -5.67 -21.98
CA LEU A 450 21.15 -5.36 -22.13
C LEU A 450 20.38 -6.55 -22.71
N THR A 451 20.44 -7.69 -22.06
CA THR A 451 19.93 -8.97 -22.56
C THR A 451 18.41 -9.15 -22.45
N MET A 452 17.74 -8.33 -21.61
CA MET A 452 16.29 -8.40 -21.40
C MET A 452 15.50 -7.46 -22.32
N LEU A 453 16.20 -6.63 -23.11
CA LEU A 453 15.63 -5.64 -24.01
C LEU A 453 15.63 -6.10 -25.46
N SER A 454 14.62 -5.67 -26.23
CA SER A 454 14.61 -5.95 -27.66
C SER A 454 15.65 -5.09 -28.39
N ALA A 455 16.19 -5.59 -29.51
CA ALA A 455 17.12 -4.83 -30.32
C ALA A 455 16.52 -3.51 -30.87
N ALA A 456 15.22 -3.50 -31.09
CA ALA A 456 14.47 -2.31 -31.55
C ALA A 456 14.45 -1.25 -30.43
N ASP A 457 14.11 -1.63 -29.20
CA ASP A 457 14.05 -0.73 -28.05
C ASP A 457 15.45 -0.16 -27.73
N VAL A 458 16.49 -1.02 -27.74
CA VAL A 458 17.87 -0.59 -27.57
C VAL A 458 18.27 0.43 -28.63
N THR A 459 17.89 0.22 -29.90
CA THR A 459 18.22 1.17 -30.97
C THR A 459 17.48 2.50 -30.81
N ALA A 460 16.24 2.46 -30.31
CA ALA A 460 15.41 3.65 -30.13
C ALA A 460 15.85 4.52 -28.93
N HIS A 461 16.22 3.89 -27.81
CA HIS A 461 16.32 4.59 -26.53
C HIS A 461 17.71 4.61 -25.89
N TYR A 462 18.63 3.68 -26.25
CA TYR A 462 19.95 3.59 -25.64
C TYR A 462 20.87 4.73 -26.07
N ARG A 463 21.56 5.37 -25.11
CA ARG A 463 22.45 6.52 -25.32
C ARG A 463 23.87 6.33 -24.72
N GLY A 464 24.19 5.16 -24.22
CA GLY A 464 25.43 4.92 -23.46
C GLY A 464 26.73 5.08 -24.26
N ASP A 465 26.71 4.82 -25.57
CA ASP A 465 27.91 4.89 -26.40
C ASP A 465 28.15 6.32 -26.98
N GLU A 466 27.09 7.17 -27.03
CA GLU A 466 27.16 8.51 -27.61
C GLU A 466 27.76 9.54 -26.63
N THR A 467 27.49 9.40 -25.32
CA THR A 467 27.96 10.34 -24.30
C THR A 467 29.44 10.27 -24.00
N LYS A 468 30.15 9.18 -24.43
CA LYS A 468 31.58 9.01 -24.20
C LYS A 468 32.44 9.32 -25.44
N ALA A 469 31.81 9.51 -26.60
CA ALA A 469 32.52 9.93 -27.80
C ALA A 469 32.85 11.44 -27.78
N ASP A 470 32.11 12.24 -27.02
CA ASP A 470 32.27 13.69 -26.96
C ASP A 470 33.33 14.17 -25.94
N ASP A 471 33.76 13.27 -25.03
CA ASP A 471 34.80 13.56 -24.01
C ASP A 471 36.23 13.10 -24.39
N ARG A 472 36.42 12.57 -25.59
CA ARG A 472 37.79 12.35 -26.09
C ARG A 472 38.32 13.68 -26.61
N PRO A 473 39.44 14.18 -26.08
CA PRO A 473 40.16 15.27 -26.70
C PRO A 473 40.46 14.87 -28.16
N ALA A 474 40.11 15.74 -29.09
CA ALA A 474 40.42 15.52 -30.49
C ALA A 474 41.87 15.07 -30.64
N ASP A 475 42.06 13.84 -31.13
CA ASP A 475 43.38 13.32 -31.44
C ASP A 475 44.09 14.32 -32.33
N GLU A 476 45.08 15.04 -31.78
CA GLU A 476 46.09 15.73 -32.60
C GLU A 476 46.72 14.66 -33.51
N PRO A 477 46.79 14.92 -34.82
CA PRO A 477 47.44 13.98 -35.73
C PRO A 477 48.90 13.85 -35.31
N PRO A 478 49.47 12.63 -35.28
CA PRO A 478 50.85 12.44 -34.84
C PRO A 478 51.79 13.28 -35.72
N GLU A 479 52.52 14.15 -35.06
CA GLU A 479 53.61 14.93 -35.67
C GLU A 479 54.56 13.94 -36.35
N ARG A 480 54.74 14.10 -37.69
CA ARG A 480 55.66 13.26 -38.46
C ARG A 480 57.08 13.49 -37.93
N ALA A 481 57.58 12.52 -37.19
CA ALA A 481 58.99 12.47 -36.83
C ALA A 481 59.81 12.31 -38.12
N ASP A 482 60.63 13.31 -38.42
CA ASP A 482 61.68 13.24 -39.43
C ASP A 482 62.60 12.06 -39.18
N VAL A 483 62.58 11.08 -40.07
CA VAL A 483 63.55 9.95 -40.08
C VAL A 483 64.80 10.42 -40.76
N PRO A 484 65.97 10.50 -40.09
CA PRO A 484 67.24 10.79 -40.78
C PRO A 484 67.60 9.60 -41.67
N ALA A 485 67.79 9.92 -42.99
CA ALA A 485 68.36 9.00 -43.95
C ALA A 485 69.84 8.82 -43.61
N THR A 486 70.23 7.66 -43.12
CA THR A 486 71.51 6.98 -43.38
C THR A 486 71.61 5.75 -42.49
N TRP A 487 71.37 4.59 -43.02
CA TRP A 487 71.87 3.34 -42.52
C TRP A 487 72.46 2.54 -43.69
N VAL A 488 73.83 2.49 -43.74
CA VAL A 488 74.60 1.65 -44.66
C VAL A 488 74.82 0.30 -44.00
N ALA A 489 74.40 -0.78 -44.66
CA ALA A 489 74.56 -2.13 -44.22
C ALA A 489 76.07 -2.58 -44.39
N PRO A 490 76.65 -3.25 -43.41
CA PRO A 490 78.02 -3.82 -43.59
C PRO A 490 77.94 -5.14 -44.39
N ASP A 491 78.90 -5.23 -45.35
CA ASP A 491 79.18 -6.34 -46.22
C ASP A 491 79.65 -7.58 -45.42
N THR A 492 78.97 -8.71 -45.56
CA THR A 492 79.39 -10.00 -45.02
C THR A 492 80.10 -10.82 -46.11
N GLY A 493 81.41 -10.58 -46.24
CA GLY A 493 82.28 -11.52 -46.90
C GLY A 493 82.30 -12.88 -46.23
N GLY A 494 82.15 -13.93 -47.03
CA GLY A 494 82.17 -15.33 -46.57
C GLY A 494 83.47 -15.85 -46.07
N GLN A 495 83.36 -16.91 -45.32
CA GLN A 495 84.39 -18.02 -45.42
C GLN A 495 83.79 -19.32 -44.88
N GLU A 496 83.89 -20.33 -45.76
CA GLU A 496 83.79 -21.75 -45.45
C GLU A 496 84.78 -22.19 -44.38
N ARG A 497 84.47 -23.19 -43.54
CA ARG A 497 85.08 -24.53 -43.42
C ARG A 497 84.69 -25.27 -42.15
N ARG A 498 84.18 -26.47 -42.42
CA ARG A 498 84.53 -27.78 -41.85
C ARG A 498 84.67 -27.96 -40.32
N GLY A 499 83.88 -28.93 -39.85
CA GLY A 499 84.05 -29.72 -38.62
C GLY A 499 82.75 -30.29 -38.15
#